data_c4d87f19e64b2775c85af5916eb60f7c
#
_entry.id   c4d87f19e64b2775c85af5916eb60f7c
#
_cell.length_a   1.000
_cell.length_b   1.000
_cell.length_c   1.000
_cell.angle_alpha   90.00
_cell.angle_beta   90.00
_cell.angle_gamma   90.00
#
_symmetry.space_group_name_H-M   'P 1'
#
loop_
_entity.id
_entity.type
_entity.pdbx_description
1 polymer ?
#
loop_
_entity_poly.entity_id
_entity_poly.type
_entity_poly.pdbx_seq_one_letter_code
_entity_poly.pdbx_strand_id
1 'polypeptide(L)'
;MKNYYFLGILLFLFFESSIQARSQTTLDYQSRIHPEIASDFMVVTQNKHATEAGYEILRQGGNAVDAAVAVGFALSVTLPRAGNLGGGGFILIYDKDTDKVSSIDYRSAAPQSSKSEMFIDNGEVIKFGHLVNAVPGSVAGLLKAHEAQGSLPLSSLLKPAIRLAKNGFEVTYDLNFVLEWGGESMLVNKASREKFYNKNEEPIGVRTLFKQPNLAKTLFMISKKGRDAFYKGEIAKWISEESLSSGGLITLNDLASYEAKLRIPIETTYRGYRILTMPPAASGGLVLLQTLNILENFDLKASGPNSAETVHILSESMQRAFADRVKFHGDPDFYDVPVKQMLNKQYAFDRAQSISDNRTPNGEIFEGNLRQYDESPDTTHFSIIDSKGNAVSNTYTLGSSFGSGVTIKKGGFLMNNQMRNFSHFYGQDGAEYGTSEANKLEPGKRMISTQTPTLVFKPSGELMMVLGSPGGGRIPNVITQVISNVIDHDMSFSEAVMTPRINQRLEGKLQLETGFSPDTLNLLKDKGHEPEISTTMGSVQAIFLDQDKIFGVADSRRPGALARGN
;
A
#
# COMPACT_ATOMS: atom_id res chain seq x y z
N MET A 1 -34.21 -23.83 75.04
CA MET A 1 -33.00 -23.03 74.73
C MET A 1 -32.11 -23.83 73.76
N LYS A 2 -32.50 -23.96 72.50
CA LYS A 2 -31.68 -24.55 71.43
C LYS A 2 -32.36 -24.19 70.12
N ASN A 3 -32.18 -22.96 69.56
CA ASN A 3 -32.59 -22.67 68.21
C ASN A 3 -32.14 -21.27 67.72
N TYR A 4 -31.13 -20.63 68.36
CA TYR A 4 -30.67 -19.30 67.95
C TYR A 4 -29.23 -19.23 67.42
N TYR A 5 -28.53 -20.39 67.32
CA TYR A 5 -27.15 -20.40 66.80
C TYR A 5 -27.00 -20.74 65.34
N PHE A 6 -28.08 -21.09 64.62
CA PHE A 6 -27.99 -21.48 63.21
C PHE A 6 -28.31 -20.38 62.22
N LEU A 7 -28.83 -19.23 62.69
CA LEU A 7 -29.16 -18.09 61.81
C LEU A 7 -28.01 -17.07 61.67
N GLY A 8 -27.02 -17.14 62.55
CA GLY A 8 -25.84 -16.23 62.52
C GLY A 8 -24.74 -16.66 61.56
N ILE A 9 -24.66 -17.96 61.24
CA ILE A 9 -23.61 -18.46 60.32
C ILE A 9 -24.01 -18.37 58.84
N LEU A 10 -25.30 -18.33 58.51
CA LEU A 10 -25.78 -18.17 57.15
C LEU A 10 -25.70 -16.71 56.64
N LEU A 11 -25.65 -15.72 57.53
CA LEU A 11 -25.51 -14.31 57.17
C LEU A 11 -24.05 -13.89 56.94
N PHE A 12 -23.08 -14.69 57.42
CA PHE A 12 -21.65 -14.35 57.23
C PHE A 12 -21.04 -14.95 55.94
N LEU A 13 -21.73 -15.95 55.34
CA LEU A 13 -21.28 -16.56 54.08
C LEU A 13 -21.82 -15.87 52.82
N PHE A 14 -22.69 -14.88 52.96
CA PHE A 14 -23.19 -14.08 51.82
C PHE A 14 -22.52 -12.70 51.67
N PHE A 15 -21.53 -12.37 52.49
CA PHE A 15 -20.86 -11.08 52.46
C PHE A 15 -19.42 -11.13 51.93
N GLU A 16 -18.88 -12.29 51.54
CA GLU A 16 -17.57 -12.39 50.92
C GLU A 16 -17.59 -12.51 49.37
N SER A 17 -18.74 -12.41 48.74
CA SER A 17 -18.83 -12.23 47.30
C SER A 17 -19.07 -10.76 46.91
N SER A 18 -18.53 -9.86 47.69
CA SER A 18 -18.61 -8.45 47.42
C SER A 18 -17.32 -7.94 46.79
N ILE A 19 -17.42 -7.67 45.53
CA ILE A 19 -16.87 -6.47 44.92
C ILE A 19 -15.34 -6.33 45.14
N GLN A 20 -14.56 -7.13 44.44
CA GLN A 20 -13.39 -6.57 43.83
C GLN A 20 -13.87 -5.60 42.72
N ALA A 21 -14.41 -4.47 43.13
CA ALA A 21 -14.32 -3.27 42.32
C ALA A 21 -12.82 -3.03 42.15
N ARG A 22 -12.23 -3.53 41.08
CA ARG A 22 -10.95 -3.01 40.61
C ARG A 22 -11.19 -1.51 40.51
N SER A 23 -10.55 -0.74 41.39
CA SER A 23 -10.40 0.68 41.20
C SER A 23 -9.54 0.84 39.94
N GLN A 24 -10.17 0.77 38.78
CA GLN A 24 -9.51 1.23 37.57
C GLN A 24 -9.21 2.70 37.80
N THR A 25 -7.95 3.02 37.97
CA THR A 25 -7.54 4.41 37.96
C THR A 25 -7.93 4.97 36.59
N THR A 26 -8.52 6.16 36.56
CA THR A 26 -8.90 6.86 35.31
C THR A 26 -7.70 7.16 34.41
N LEU A 27 -6.49 6.80 34.80
CA LEU A 27 -5.23 7.01 34.09
C LEU A 27 -4.53 5.70 33.69
N ASP A 28 -5.20 4.55 33.84
CA ASP A 28 -4.63 3.24 33.54
C ASP A 28 -4.94 2.85 32.08
N TYR A 29 -4.08 3.29 31.17
CA TYR A 29 -4.18 2.96 29.76
C TYR A 29 -3.47 1.64 29.48
N GLN A 30 -4.16 0.72 28.79
CA GLN A 30 -3.60 -0.57 28.41
C GLN A 30 -2.66 -0.48 27.20
N SER A 31 -2.76 0.59 26.39
CA SER A 31 -1.91 0.82 25.22
C SER A 31 -1.08 2.09 25.37
N ARG A 32 0.17 2.04 24.90
CA ARG A 32 1.08 3.20 24.87
C ARG A 32 0.80 4.11 23.68
N ILE A 33 0.06 3.65 22.69
CA ILE A 33 -0.22 4.34 21.44
C ILE A 33 -1.73 4.37 21.25
N HIS A 34 -2.26 5.57 21.07
CA HIS A 34 -3.70 5.78 20.95
C HIS A 34 -4.06 6.07 19.49
N PRO A 35 -5.14 5.45 18.96
CA PRO A 35 -5.70 5.80 17.67
C PRO A 35 -6.45 7.13 17.75
N GLU A 36 -6.67 7.78 16.62
CA GLU A 36 -7.74 8.77 16.47
C GLU A 36 -9.08 8.04 16.58
N ILE A 37 -10.01 8.54 17.39
CA ILE A 37 -11.32 7.91 17.60
C ILE A 37 -12.41 8.85 17.09
N ALA A 38 -13.32 8.30 16.29
CA ALA A 38 -14.45 9.00 15.70
C ALA A 38 -15.72 8.15 15.74
N SER A 39 -16.87 8.78 15.46
CA SER A 39 -18.17 8.10 15.37
C SER A 39 -18.81 8.17 13.98
N ASP A 40 -18.47 9.17 13.16
CA ASP A 40 -19.14 9.40 11.89
C ASP A 40 -18.31 8.95 10.68
N PHE A 41 -17.09 9.45 10.57
CA PHE A 41 -16.21 9.17 9.43
C PHE A 41 -14.73 9.31 9.82
N MET A 42 -13.84 8.75 8.98
CA MET A 42 -12.40 8.80 9.20
C MET A 42 -11.64 8.89 7.89
N VAL A 43 -10.56 9.67 7.87
CA VAL A 43 -9.56 9.73 6.80
C VAL A 43 -8.18 9.48 7.39
N VAL A 44 -7.45 8.51 6.84
CA VAL A 44 -6.08 8.19 7.26
C VAL A 44 -5.17 8.21 6.05
N THR A 45 -4.18 9.09 6.03
CA THR A 45 -3.22 9.20 4.93
C THR A 45 -1.79 9.44 5.42
N GLN A 46 -0.83 9.25 4.53
CA GLN A 46 0.59 9.49 4.80
C GLN A 46 0.98 10.99 4.83
N ASN A 47 0.02 11.90 4.62
CA ASN A 47 0.29 13.34 4.59
C ASN A 47 -0.85 14.16 5.18
N LYS A 48 -0.56 14.96 6.21
CA LYS A 48 -1.55 15.76 6.93
C LYS A 48 -2.43 16.66 6.04
N HIS A 49 -1.85 17.28 4.99
CA HIS A 49 -2.61 18.15 4.11
C HIS A 49 -3.60 17.39 3.23
N ALA A 50 -3.25 16.16 2.85
CA ALA A 50 -4.15 15.29 2.10
C ALA A 50 -5.26 14.74 3.02
N THR A 51 -4.93 14.38 4.28
CA THR A 51 -5.93 14.01 5.28
C THR A 51 -6.96 15.14 5.47
N GLU A 52 -6.48 16.39 5.63
CA GLU A 52 -7.36 17.56 5.75
C GLU A 52 -8.21 17.78 4.50
N ALA A 53 -7.68 17.53 3.29
CA ALA A 53 -8.47 17.65 2.07
C ALA A 53 -9.63 16.63 2.04
N GLY A 54 -9.38 15.37 2.40
CA GLY A 54 -10.43 14.35 2.51
C GLY A 54 -11.45 14.68 3.60
N TYR A 55 -10.99 15.10 4.77
CA TYR A 55 -11.83 15.52 5.88
C TYR A 55 -12.75 16.70 5.49
N GLU A 56 -12.20 17.71 4.77
CA GLU A 56 -12.99 18.84 4.25
C GLU A 56 -14.14 18.37 3.35
N ILE A 57 -13.88 17.37 2.48
CA ILE A 57 -14.90 16.82 1.56
C ILE A 57 -16.00 16.06 2.33
N LEU A 58 -15.62 15.18 3.28
CA LEU A 58 -16.60 14.47 4.11
C LEU A 58 -17.47 15.44 4.92
N ARG A 59 -16.86 16.48 5.49
CA ARG A 59 -17.58 17.57 6.19
C ARG A 59 -18.56 18.34 5.31
N GLN A 60 -18.34 18.39 4.00
CA GLN A 60 -19.24 19.01 3.02
C GLN A 60 -20.37 18.06 2.55
N GLY A 61 -20.45 16.85 3.12
CA GLY A 61 -21.44 15.84 2.75
C GLY A 61 -21.05 14.95 1.58
N GLY A 62 -19.77 14.97 1.16
CA GLY A 62 -19.23 14.00 0.20
C GLY A 62 -19.15 12.61 0.80
N ASN A 63 -19.15 11.57 -0.05
CA ASN A 63 -18.97 10.18 0.36
C ASN A 63 -17.49 9.78 0.39
N ALA A 64 -17.21 8.51 0.75
CA ALA A 64 -15.85 7.98 0.84
C ALA A 64 -15.08 8.08 -0.50
N VAL A 65 -15.77 7.91 -1.63
CA VAL A 65 -15.16 8.02 -2.98
C VAL A 65 -14.84 9.48 -3.30
N ASP A 66 -15.71 10.43 -2.98
CA ASP A 66 -15.42 11.86 -3.14
C ASP A 66 -14.17 12.27 -2.36
N ALA A 67 -14.09 11.84 -1.11
CA ALA A 67 -12.92 12.09 -0.27
C ALA A 67 -11.66 11.42 -0.82
N ALA A 68 -11.76 10.19 -1.35
CA ALA A 68 -10.65 9.47 -1.96
C ALA A 68 -10.08 10.19 -3.18
N VAL A 69 -10.95 10.75 -4.02
CA VAL A 69 -10.55 11.56 -5.18
C VAL A 69 -9.81 12.83 -4.72
N ALA A 70 -10.36 13.54 -3.74
CA ALA A 70 -9.73 14.74 -3.20
C ALA A 70 -8.36 14.44 -2.57
N VAL A 71 -8.24 13.36 -1.79
CA VAL A 71 -6.99 12.88 -1.19
C VAL A 71 -5.98 12.52 -2.27
N GLY A 72 -6.38 11.73 -3.27
CA GLY A 72 -5.48 11.31 -4.36
C GLY A 72 -4.88 12.49 -5.12
N PHE A 73 -5.68 13.53 -5.44
CA PHE A 73 -5.18 14.75 -6.06
C PHE A 73 -4.38 15.63 -5.09
N ALA A 74 -4.72 15.67 -3.79
CA ALA A 74 -3.96 16.43 -2.80
C ALA A 74 -2.57 15.82 -2.55
N LEU A 75 -2.47 14.48 -2.50
CA LEU A 75 -1.19 13.77 -2.37
C LEU A 75 -0.27 14.03 -3.55
N SER A 76 -0.79 14.20 -4.77
CA SER A 76 0.04 14.56 -5.93
C SER A 76 0.72 15.92 -5.79
N VAL A 77 0.19 16.79 -4.93
CA VAL A 77 0.76 18.08 -4.58
C VAL A 77 1.71 17.99 -3.39
N THR A 78 1.28 17.33 -2.31
CA THR A 78 1.90 17.42 -0.98
C THR A 78 2.82 16.25 -0.63
N LEU A 79 2.72 15.14 -1.37
CA LEU A 79 3.61 13.97 -1.27
C LEU A 79 4.15 13.57 -2.66
N PRO A 80 4.80 14.50 -3.40
CA PRO A 80 5.11 14.32 -4.82
C PRO A 80 6.02 13.12 -5.11
N ARG A 81 6.78 12.66 -4.10
CA ARG A 81 7.70 11.54 -4.24
C ARG A 81 7.03 10.17 -4.41
N ALA A 82 5.78 10.01 -3.96
CA ALA A 82 5.11 8.71 -3.90
C ALA A 82 3.82 8.67 -4.74
N GLY A 83 2.83 9.51 -4.43
CA GLY A 83 1.57 9.62 -5.17
C GLY A 83 1.58 10.79 -6.14
N ASN A 84 1.32 10.56 -7.43
CA ASN A 84 1.35 11.64 -8.41
C ASN A 84 0.49 11.34 -9.64
N LEU A 85 0.19 12.39 -10.45
CA LEU A 85 -0.63 12.28 -11.65
C LEU A 85 -0.01 11.36 -12.71
N GLY A 86 1.34 11.33 -12.79
CA GLY A 86 2.07 10.48 -13.71
C GLY A 86 2.27 9.03 -13.25
N GLY A 87 1.62 8.61 -12.19
CA GLY A 87 1.71 7.26 -11.61
C GLY A 87 0.56 6.32 -11.97
N GLY A 88 0.41 5.27 -11.18
CA GLY A 88 -0.67 4.30 -11.27
C GLY A 88 -0.86 3.52 -9.97
N GLY A 89 -1.96 2.80 -9.84
CA GLY A 89 -2.30 2.09 -8.62
C GLY A 89 -3.58 1.26 -8.67
N PHE A 90 -4.16 1.03 -7.49
CA PHE A 90 -5.31 0.18 -7.27
C PHE A 90 -6.20 0.71 -6.15
N ILE A 91 -7.51 0.58 -6.32
CA ILE A 91 -8.49 1.02 -5.34
C ILE A 91 -9.55 -0.05 -5.11
N LEU A 92 -9.88 -0.30 -3.86
CA LEU A 92 -11.06 -1.04 -3.43
C LEU A 92 -12.08 -0.07 -2.87
N ILE A 93 -13.33 -0.27 -3.22
CA ILE A 93 -14.46 0.53 -2.78
C ILE A 93 -15.53 -0.41 -2.24
N TYR A 94 -15.87 -0.27 -0.97
CA TYR A 94 -16.98 -0.96 -0.33
C TYR A 94 -18.19 -0.05 -0.27
N ASP A 95 -19.28 -0.52 -0.83
CA ASP A 95 -20.60 0.10 -0.78
C ASP A 95 -21.44 -0.61 0.31
N LYS A 96 -21.69 0.08 1.39
CA LYS A 96 -22.40 -0.47 2.55
C LYS A 96 -23.87 -0.79 2.24
N ASP A 97 -24.53 0.02 1.42
CA ASP A 97 -25.95 -0.16 1.10
C ASP A 97 -26.19 -1.44 0.28
N THR A 98 -25.26 -1.80 -0.60
CA THR A 98 -25.36 -2.99 -1.46
C THR A 98 -24.53 -4.17 -0.94
N ASP A 99 -23.73 -3.98 0.09
CA ASP A 99 -22.74 -4.92 0.63
C ASP A 99 -21.78 -5.47 -0.44
N LYS A 100 -21.41 -4.62 -1.40
CA LYS A 100 -20.52 -5.00 -2.51
C LYS A 100 -19.18 -4.30 -2.43
N VAL A 101 -18.14 -5.04 -2.80
CA VAL A 101 -16.80 -4.48 -3.02
C VAL A 101 -16.52 -4.44 -4.52
N SER A 102 -16.19 -3.26 -5.02
CA SER A 102 -15.67 -3.06 -6.37
C SER A 102 -14.18 -2.75 -6.33
N SER A 103 -13.47 -3.09 -7.41
CA SER A 103 -12.06 -2.76 -7.55
C SER A 103 -11.74 -2.12 -8.89
N ILE A 104 -10.85 -1.13 -8.87
CA ILE A 104 -10.38 -0.46 -10.07
C ILE A 104 -8.87 -0.61 -10.15
N ASP A 105 -8.42 -1.25 -11.24
CA ASP A 105 -7.03 -1.35 -11.63
C ASP A 105 -6.69 -0.18 -12.57
N TYR A 106 -5.91 0.76 -12.04
CA TYR A 106 -5.34 1.87 -12.80
C TYR A 106 -3.81 1.85 -12.80
N ARG A 107 -3.24 0.63 -12.75
CA ARG A 107 -1.80 0.42 -12.95
C ARG A 107 -1.39 1.00 -14.29
N SER A 108 -0.23 1.63 -14.36
CA SER A 108 0.32 2.12 -15.61
C SER A 108 0.53 0.98 -16.62
N ALA A 109 0.49 1.30 -17.91
CA ALA A 109 0.62 0.33 -18.98
C ALA A 109 1.84 0.63 -19.88
N ALA A 110 2.41 -0.40 -20.49
CA ALA A 110 3.51 -0.26 -21.44
C ALA A 110 3.06 0.52 -22.69
N PRO A 111 3.83 1.51 -23.19
CA PRO A 111 3.59 2.12 -24.48
C PRO A 111 3.60 1.07 -25.62
N GLN A 112 2.85 1.30 -26.69
CA GLN A 112 2.69 0.35 -27.80
C GLN A 112 3.99 0.04 -28.56
N SER A 113 4.97 0.93 -28.53
CA SER A 113 6.27 0.73 -29.19
C SER A 113 7.34 0.07 -28.31
N SER A 114 6.98 -0.36 -27.10
CA SER A 114 7.93 -0.91 -26.11
C SER A 114 8.47 -2.28 -26.51
N LYS A 115 9.79 -2.48 -26.36
CA LYS A 115 10.49 -3.76 -26.49
C LYS A 115 11.52 -3.90 -25.37
N SER A 116 11.70 -5.12 -24.84
CA SER A 116 12.54 -5.36 -23.65
C SER A 116 13.98 -4.87 -23.79
N GLU A 117 14.58 -5.06 -24.97
CA GLU A 117 15.96 -4.64 -25.24
C GLU A 117 16.19 -3.13 -25.12
N MET A 118 15.16 -2.31 -25.28
CA MET A 118 15.25 -0.85 -25.12
C MET A 118 15.52 -0.42 -23.67
N PHE A 119 15.20 -1.27 -22.69
CA PHE A 119 15.26 -0.93 -21.27
C PHE A 119 16.50 -1.50 -20.58
N ILE A 120 17.42 -2.10 -21.35
CA ILE A 120 18.67 -2.70 -20.85
C ILE A 120 19.85 -1.85 -21.32
N ASP A 121 20.69 -1.44 -20.39
CA ASP A 121 21.97 -0.78 -20.66
C ASP A 121 23.07 -1.45 -19.84
N ASN A 122 24.14 -1.88 -20.50
CA ASN A 122 25.28 -2.58 -19.88
C ASN A 122 24.89 -3.79 -19.00
N GLY A 123 23.83 -4.51 -19.37
CA GLY A 123 23.33 -5.68 -18.62
C GLY A 123 22.44 -5.34 -17.42
N GLU A 124 22.12 -4.05 -17.20
CA GLU A 124 21.21 -3.61 -16.16
C GLU A 124 19.95 -2.95 -16.72
N VAL A 125 18.85 -3.03 -15.97
CA VAL A 125 17.61 -2.32 -16.32
C VAL A 125 17.77 -0.82 -16.03
N ILE A 126 17.47 0.01 -17.04
CA ILE A 126 17.49 1.48 -16.92
C ILE A 126 16.48 1.92 -15.84
N LYS A 127 16.92 2.80 -14.94
CA LYS A 127 16.15 3.17 -13.74
C LYS A 127 15.41 4.50 -13.85
N PHE A 128 15.92 5.47 -14.63
CA PHE A 128 15.46 6.86 -14.66
C PHE A 128 15.37 7.42 -16.09
N GLY A 129 14.73 8.58 -16.22
CA GLY A 129 14.56 9.27 -17.49
C GLY A 129 13.24 8.97 -18.21
N HIS A 130 13.05 9.55 -19.39
CA HIS A 130 11.78 9.45 -20.13
C HIS A 130 11.49 8.05 -20.66
N LEU A 131 12.51 7.25 -20.97
CA LEU A 131 12.34 5.92 -21.53
C LEU A 131 11.58 4.98 -20.60
N VAL A 132 11.82 5.05 -19.30
CA VAL A 132 11.21 4.15 -18.30
C VAL A 132 9.80 4.58 -17.86
N ASN A 133 9.24 5.63 -18.48
CA ASN A 133 7.87 6.04 -18.19
C ASN A 133 6.86 5.10 -18.86
N ALA A 134 5.98 4.51 -18.07
CA ALA A 134 4.77 3.85 -18.53
C ALA A 134 3.63 4.86 -18.69
N VAL A 135 2.64 4.55 -19.51
CA VAL A 135 1.42 5.35 -19.68
C VAL A 135 0.71 5.49 -18.33
N PRO A 136 0.54 6.70 -17.80
CA PRO A 136 0.05 6.89 -16.44
C PRO A 136 -1.44 6.59 -16.28
N GLY A 137 -1.81 6.02 -15.11
CA GLY A 137 -3.17 5.62 -14.81
C GLY A 137 -3.86 6.41 -13.71
N SER A 138 -3.12 7.15 -12.85
CA SER A 138 -3.68 7.75 -11.63
C SER A 138 -4.91 8.63 -11.87
N VAL A 139 -4.86 9.50 -12.89
CA VAL A 139 -6.00 10.39 -13.21
C VAL A 139 -7.20 9.58 -13.68
N ALA A 140 -7.00 8.58 -14.55
CA ALA A 140 -8.08 7.74 -15.04
C ALA A 140 -8.74 6.92 -13.93
N GLY A 141 -7.95 6.38 -12.99
CA GLY A 141 -8.46 5.58 -11.88
C GLY A 141 -9.30 6.39 -10.90
N LEU A 142 -8.78 7.54 -10.46
CA LEU A 142 -9.51 8.43 -9.55
C LEU A 142 -10.82 8.94 -10.18
N LEU A 143 -10.78 9.32 -11.47
CA LEU A 143 -11.98 9.79 -12.16
C LEU A 143 -12.97 8.66 -12.46
N LYS A 144 -12.51 7.43 -12.73
CA LYS A 144 -13.39 6.27 -12.89
C LYS A 144 -14.11 5.93 -11.58
N ALA A 145 -13.42 6.04 -10.44
CA ALA A 145 -14.05 5.89 -9.13
C ALA A 145 -15.13 6.96 -8.90
N HIS A 146 -14.81 8.23 -9.20
CA HIS A 146 -15.75 9.33 -9.11
C HIS A 146 -16.98 9.14 -10.04
N GLU A 147 -16.76 8.77 -11.28
CA GLU A 147 -17.84 8.51 -12.26
C GLU A 147 -18.78 7.40 -11.79
N ALA A 148 -18.23 6.34 -11.17
CA ALA A 148 -18.99 5.20 -10.72
C ALA A 148 -19.82 5.48 -9.44
N GLN A 149 -19.26 6.19 -8.45
CA GLN A 149 -19.84 6.30 -7.10
C GLN A 149 -19.64 7.67 -6.45
N GLY A 150 -19.08 8.67 -7.13
CA GLY A 150 -18.97 10.03 -6.61
C GLY A 150 -20.33 10.72 -6.50
N SER A 151 -20.48 11.60 -5.53
CA SER A 151 -21.72 12.34 -5.27
C SER A 151 -21.56 13.85 -5.47
N LEU A 152 -20.36 14.40 -5.27
CA LEU A 152 -20.09 15.82 -5.42
C LEU A 152 -19.48 16.15 -6.78
N PRO A 153 -19.64 17.38 -7.30
CA PRO A 153 -19.01 17.80 -8.54
C PRO A 153 -17.47 17.70 -8.47
N LEU A 154 -16.83 17.16 -9.50
CA LEU A 154 -15.37 17.01 -9.59
C LEU A 154 -14.61 18.30 -9.27
N SER A 155 -15.15 19.46 -9.68
CA SER A 155 -14.55 20.76 -9.40
C SER A 155 -14.47 21.09 -7.90
N SER A 156 -15.39 20.57 -7.10
CA SER A 156 -15.35 20.70 -5.64
C SER A 156 -14.25 19.82 -5.04
N LEU A 157 -14.09 18.59 -5.54
CA LEU A 157 -13.13 17.62 -5.05
C LEU A 157 -11.67 18.04 -5.31
N LEU A 158 -11.41 18.71 -6.45
CA LEU A 158 -10.06 19.17 -6.79
C LEU A 158 -9.71 20.53 -6.16
N LYS A 159 -10.67 21.25 -5.60
CA LYS A 159 -10.46 22.57 -5.01
C LYS A 159 -9.38 22.61 -3.91
N PRO A 160 -9.33 21.65 -2.94
CA PRO A 160 -8.26 21.60 -1.95
C PRO A 160 -6.88 21.42 -2.57
N ALA A 161 -6.72 20.49 -3.52
CA ALA A 161 -5.45 20.25 -4.21
C ALA A 161 -4.98 21.47 -5.03
N ILE A 162 -5.90 22.13 -5.76
CA ILE A 162 -5.61 23.37 -6.50
C ILE A 162 -5.16 24.48 -5.56
N ARG A 163 -5.83 24.63 -4.40
CA ARG A 163 -5.48 25.62 -3.37
C ARG A 163 -4.08 25.36 -2.81
N LEU A 164 -3.75 24.11 -2.46
CA LEU A 164 -2.42 23.71 -1.99
C LEU A 164 -1.33 23.94 -3.03
N ALA A 165 -1.56 23.61 -4.28
CA ALA A 165 -0.59 23.82 -5.35
C ALA A 165 -0.36 25.31 -5.66
N LYS A 166 -1.44 26.12 -5.66
CA LYS A 166 -1.37 27.56 -5.98
C LYS A 166 -0.79 28.40 -4.86
N ASN A 167 -1.29 28.20 -3.63
CA ASN A 167 -0.89 29.00 -2.47
C ASN A 167 0.39 28.48 -1.81
N GLY A 168 0.69 27.19 -2.01
CA GLY A 168 1.83 26.50 -1.41
C GLY A 168 1.51 25.87 -0.06
N PHE A 169 2.42 25.04 0.37
CA PHE A 169 2.47 24.44 1.71
C PHE A 169 3.93 24.45 2.19
N GLU A 170 4.14 24.34 3.50
CA GLU A 170 5.50 24.26 4.04
C GLU A 170 6.13 22.90 3.72
N VAL A 171 7.36 22.92 3.18
CA VAL A 171 8.16 21.71 2.93
C VAL A 171 8.29 20.92 4.21
N THR A 172 7.89 19.65 4.17
CA THR A 172 8.01 18.74 5.30
C THR A 172 9.43 18.19 5.42
N TYR A 173 9.79 17.71 6.63
CA TYR A 173 11.04 16.99 6.84
C TYR A 173 11.15 15.76 5.91
N ASP A 174 10.06 14.99 5.72
CA ASP A 174 10.02 13.84 4.81
C ASP A 174 10.41 14.22 3.37
N LEU A 175 9.84 15.29 2.83
CA LEU A 175 10.15 15.72 1.46
C LEU A 175 11.61 16.17 1.33
N ASN A 176 12.10 17.00 2.25
CA ASN A 176 13.49 17.47 2.23
C ASN A 176 14.48 16.31 2.38
N PHE A 177 14.26 15.42 3.37
CA PHE A 177 15.11 14.26 3.62
C PHE A 177 15.22 13.33 2.40
N VAL A 178 14.09 13.03 1.75
CA VAL A 178 14.12 12.13 0.57
C VAL A 178 14.74 12.81 -0.66
N LEU A 179 14.64 14.14 -0.79
CA LEU A 179 15.37 14.87 -1.85
C LEU A 179 16.88 14.84 -1.62
N GLU A 180 17.32 14.89 -0.35
CA GLU A 180 18.73 14.85 0.02
C GLU A 180 19.35 13.45 -0.21
N TRP A 181 18.65 12.38 0.20
CA TRP A 181 19.19 11.02 0.21
C TRP A 181 18.81 10.15 -0.99
N GLY A 182 17.78 10.52 -1.75
CA GLY A 182 17.26 9.71 -2.85
C GLY A 182 16.88 10.52 -4.10
N GLY A 183 17.25 11.79 -4.15
CA GLY A 183 16.85 12.72 -5.20
C GLY A 183 17.80 12.83 -6.39
N GLU A 184 18.85 12.05 -6.50
CA GLU A 184 19.82 12.13 -7.62
C GLU A 184 19.16 12.08 -9.00
N SER A 185 18.15 11.22 -9.16
CA SER A 185 17.37 11.10 -10.38
C SER A 185 16.71 12.42 -10.82
N MET A 186 16.41 13.31 -9.85
CA MET A 186 15.77 14.59 -10.06
C MET A 186 16.72 15.65 -10.66
N LEU A 187 18.02 15.50 -10.43
CA LEU A 187 19.03 16.42 -10.93
C LEU A 187 19.27 16.25 -12.44
N VAL A 188 18.97 15.10 -13.01
CA VAL A 188 19.14 14.81 -14.44
C VAL A 188 18.09 15.56 -15.28
N ASN A 189 16.86 15.68 -14.80
CA ASN A 189 15.79 16.40 -15.50
C ASN A 189 15.77 17.88 -15.10
N LYS A 190 15.93 18.77 -16.07
CA LYS A 190 15.99 20.23 -15.84
C LYS A 190 14.76 20.77 -15.11
N ALA A 191 13.54 20.33 -15.48
CA ALA A 191 12.32 20.82 -14.85
C ALA A 191 12.17 20.32 -13.39
N SER A 192 12.66 19.12 -13.09
CA SER A 192 12.72 18.59 -11.73
C SER A 192 13.74 19.34 -10.89
N ARG A 193 14.95 19.55 -11.42
CA ARG A 193 16.00 20.31 -10.74
C ARG A 193 15.53 21.72 -10.38
N GLU A 194 15.00 22.46 -11.36
CA GLU A 194 14.50 23.84 -11.16
C GLU A 194 13.34 23.91 -10.16
N LYS A 195 12.58 22.82 -9.99
CA LYS A 195 11.41 22.76 -9.11
C LYS A 195 11.77 22.39 -7.67
N PHE A 196 12.68 21.45 -7.46
CA PHE A 196 12.93 20.82 -6.16
C PHE A 196 14.27 21.20 -5.53
N TYR A 197 15.13 21.90 -6.27
CA TYR A 197 16.46 22.30 -5.84
C TYR A 197 16.68 23.79 -6.07
N ASN A 198 17.57 24.38 -5.27
CA ASN A 198 18.03 25.75 -5.48
C ASN A 198 19.15 25.82 -6.53
N LYS A 199 19.72 27.01 -6.75
CA LYS A 199 20.79 27.22 -7.75
C LYS A 199 22.09 26.50 -7.42
N ASN A 200 22.30 26.11 -6.16
CA ASN A 200 23.46 25.36 -5.69
C ASN A 200 23.21 23.85 -5.72
N GLU A 201 22.10 23.39 -6.32
CA GLU A 201 21.66 21.98 -6.30
C GLU A 201 21.38 21.42 -4.90
N GLU A 202 21.06 22.28 -3.93
CA GLU A 202 20.61 21.87 -2.61
C GLU A 202 19.09 21.70 -2.62
N PRO A 203 18.53 20.69 -1.93
CA PRO A 203 17.09 20.49 -1.82
C PRO A 203 16.36 21.69 -1.22
N ILE A 204 15.12 21.91 -1.62
CA ILE A 204 14.26 22.91 -0.97
C ILE A 204 14.22 22.66 0.54
N GLY A 205 14.53 23.70 1.33
CA GLY A 205 14.66 23.59 2.79
C GLY A 205 13.35 23.34 3.51
N VAL A 206 13.41 22.63 4.64
CA VAL A 206 12.26 22.41 5.55
C VAL A 206 11.62 23.75 5.92
N ARG A 207 10.28 23.80 5.98
CA ARG A 207 9.43 24.99 6.23
C ARG A 207 9.47 26.08 5.15
N THR A 208 10.19 25.87 4.05
CA THR A 208 10.06 26.75 2.87
C THR A 208 8.66 26.62 2.29
N LEU A 209 8.05 27.73 1.89
CA LEU A 209 6.75 27.73 1.21
C LEU A 209 6.89 27.21 -0.23
N PHE A 210 6.43 25.99 -0.48
CA PHE A 210 6.55 25.32 -1.78
C PHE A 210 5.29 25.51 -2.62
N LYS A 211 5.39 26.35 -3.66
CA LYS A 211 4.33 26.62 -4.62
C LYS A 211 4.55 25.87 -5.93
N GLN A 212 3.47 25.38 -6.55
CA GLN A 212 3.49 24.57 -7.76
C GLN A 212 2.49 25.11 -8.81
N PRO A 213 2.72 26.30 -9.39
CA PRO A 213 1.75 26.96 -10.25
C PRO A 213 1.38 26.17 -11.51
N ASN A 214 2.33 25.46 -12.14
CA ASN A 214 2.07 24.61 -13.29
C ASN A 214 1.16 23.43 -12.92
N LEU A 215 1.40 22.79 -11.77
CA LEU A 215 0.53 21.72 -11.27
C LEU A 215 -0.87 22.25 -10.91
N ALA A 216 -0.98 23.44 -10.33
CA ALA A 216 -2.27 24.08 -10.08
C ALA A 216 -3.07 24.31 -11.38
N LYS A 217 -2.41 24.73 -12.47
CA LYS A 217 -3.02 24.86 -13.80
C LYS A 217 -3.49 23.50 -14.33
N THR A 218 -2.66 22.48 -14.24
CA THR A 218 -3.01 21.11 -14.65
C THR A 218 -4.24 20.58 -13.90
N LEU A 219 -4.25 20.69 -12.56
CA LEU A 219 -5.38 20.29 -11.72
C LEU A 219 -6.66 21.08 -12.05
N PHE A 220 -6.54 22.38 -12.32
CA PHE A 220 -7.67 23.20 -12.76
C PHE A 220 -8.23 22.73 -14.11
N MET A 221 -7.39 22.38 -15.07
CA MET A 221 -7.83 21.83 -16.36
C MET A 221 -8.57 20.51 -16.19
N ILE A 222 -8.05 19.60 -15.34
CA ILE A 222 -8.70 18.32 -15.01
C ILE A 222 -10.05 18.59 -14.33
N SER A 223 -10.14 19.55 -13.39
CA SER A 223 -11.40 19.86 -12.69
C SER A 223 -12.51 20.37 -13.63
N LYS A 224 -12.15 20.91 -14.79
CA LYS A 224 -13.09 21.45 -15.79
C LYS A 224 -13.46 20.48 -16.90
N LYS A 225 -12.50 19.64 -17.33
CA LYS A 225 -12.66 18.78 -18.53
C LYS A 225 -12.52 17.29 -18.21
N GLY A 226 -12.34 16.95 -16.93
CA GLY A 226 -12.20 15.56 -16.49
C GLY A 226 -11.04 14.84 -17.18
N ARG A 227 -11.28 13.56 -17.49
CA ARG A 227 -10.32 12.64 -18.10
C ARG A 227 -9.74 13.18 -19.43
N ASP A 228 -10.55 13.79 -20.26
CA ASP A 228 -10.13 14.25 -21.59
C ASP A 228 -9.09 15.37 -21.52
N ALA A 229 -9.07 16.18 -20.45
CA ALA A 229 -7.99 17.14 -20.24
C ALA A 229 -6.60 16.49 -20.20
N PHE A 230 -6.51 15.31 -19.54
CA PHE A 230 -5.24 14.62 -19.30
C PHE A 230 -4.85 13.69 -20.46
N TYR A 231 -5.80 12.94 -21.03
CA TYR A 231 -5.52 11.86 -21.97
C TYR A 231 -5.70 12.22 -23.44
N LYS A 232 -6.43 13.31 -23.76
CA LYS A 232 -6.71 13.73 -25.15
C LYS A 232 -6.42 15.23 -25.40
N GLY A 233 -6.39 16.04 -24.32
CA GLY A 233 -6.25 17.50 -24.39
C GLY A 233 -4.80 18.00 -24.43
N GLU A 234 -4.62 19.23 -23.92
CA GLU A 234 -3.29 19.87 -23.87
C GLU A 234 -2.29 19.13 -22.99
N ILE A 235 -2.75 18.51 -21.89
CA ILE A 235 -1.85 17.79 -20.98
C ILE A 235 -1.27 16.56 -21.70
N ALA A 236 -2.09 15.84 -22.49
CA ALA A 236 -1.61 14.73 -23.32
C ALA A 236 -0.52 15.18 -24.31
N LYS A 237 -0.72 16.36 -24.95
CA LYS A 237 0.28 16.92 -25.85
C LYS A 237 1.60 17.21 -25.12
N TRP A 238 1.56 17.81 -23.94
CA TRP A 238 2.77 18.07 -23.15
C TRP A 238 3.53 16.80 -22.79
N ILE A 239 2.80 15.74 -22.37
CA ILE A 239 3.41 14.45 -22.05
C ILE A 239 4.07 13.83 -23.28
N SER A 240 3.33 13.74 -24.40
CA SER A 240 3.82 13.10 -25.61
C SER A 240 4.98 13.86 -26.27
N GLU A 241 4.90 15.19 -26.38
CA GLU A 241 5.96 16.03 -26.94
C GLU A 241 7.27 15.90 -26.13
N GLU A 242 7.19 16.00 -24.79
CA GLU A 242 8.35 15.88 -23.91
C GLU A 242 8.92 14.46 -23.92
N SER A 243 8.06 13.44 -23.89
CA SER A 243 8.45 12.04 -23.97
C SER A 243 9.25 11.78 -25.24
N LEU A 244 8.66 12.02 -26.41
CA LEU A 244 9.28 11.71 -27.70
C LEU A 244 10.54 12.53 -28.00
N SER A 245 10.57 13.81 -27.62
CA SER A 245 11.75 14.66 -27.80
C SER A 245 12.93 14.31 -26.88
N SER A 246 12.69 13.50 -25.83
CA SER A 246 13.68 13.12 -24.82
C SER A 246 13.95 11.61 -24.77
N GLY A 247 13.63 10.88 -25.86
CA GLY A 247 13.90 9.45 -25.98
C GLY A 247 12.91 8.53 -25.26
N GLY A 248 11.76 9.06 -24.82
CA GLY A 248 10.66 8.25 -24.28
C GLY A 248 9.75 7.70 -25.37
N LEU A 249 8.76 6.88 -24.98
CA LEU A 249 7.93 6.12 -25.93
C LEU A 249 6.45 6.51 -25.91
N ILE A 250 6.01 7.39 -25.00
CA ILE A 250 4.58 7.70 -24.81
C ILE A 250 4.08 8.61 -25.94
N THR A 251 3.15 8.10 -26.73
CA THR A 251 2.49 8.82 -27.82
C THR A 251 1.11 9.35 -27.40
N LEU A 252 0.52 10.24 -28.22
CA LEU A 252 -0.87 10.67 -28.03
C LEU A 252 -1.87 9.50 -28.10
N ASN A 253 -1.58 8.51 -28.95
CA ASN A 253 -2.41 7.32 -29.07
C ASN A 253 -2.37 6.45 -27.82
N ASP A 254 -1.18 6.25 -27.21
CA ASP A 254 -1.04 5.52 -25.97
C ASP A 254 -1.85 6.18 -24.83
N LEU A 255 -1.82 7.50 -24.74
CA LEU A 255 -2.61 8.26 -23.77
C LEU A 255 -4.11 8.15 -24.04
N ALA A 256 -4.55 8.36 -25.27
CA ALA A 256 -5.97 8.35 -25.64
C ALA A 256 -6.63 6.99 -25.41
N SER A 257 -5.89 5.90 -25.65
CA SER A 257 -6.36 4.52 -25.52
C SER A 257 -6.28 3.96 -24.09
N TYR A 258 -5.56 4.63 -23.17
CA TYR A 258 -5.45 4.16 -21.79
C TYR A 258 -6.81 4.17 -21.08
N GLU A 259 -7.16 3.05 -20.41
CA GLU A 259 -8.37 2.93 -19.59
C GLU A 259 -8.05 2.25 -18.26
N ALA A 260 -8.58 2.81 -17.16
CA ALA A 260 -8.64 2.12 -15.88
C ALA A 260 -9.66 0.96 -15.97
N LYS A 261 -9.35 -0.22 -15.42
CA LYS A 261 -10.18 -1.43 -15.57
C LYS A 261 -10.91 -1.76 -14.28
N LEU A 262 -12.18 -2.10 -14.40
CA LEU A 262 -12.91 -2.77 -13.33
C LEU A 262 -12.41 -4.21 -13.23
N ARG A 263 -12.13 -4.67 -12.02
CA ARG A 263 -11.72 -6.06 -11.74
C ARG A 263 -12.65 -6.64 -10.66
N ILE A 264 -12.70 -7.95 -10.59
CA ILE A 264 -13.37 -8.65 -9.49
C ILE A 264 -12.34 -8.82 -8.37
N PRO A 265 -12.58 -8.30 -7.15
CA PRO A 265 -11.68 -8.53 -6.02
C PRO A 265 -11.45 -10.03 -5.78
N ILE A 266 -10.28 -10.37 -5.26
CA ILE A 266 -9.99 -11.72 -4.77
C ILE A 266 -10.15 -11.77 -3.26
N GLU A 267 -10.55 -12.92 -2.74
CA GLU A 267 -10.81 -13.09 -1.32
C GLU A 267 -10.44 -14.47 -0.80
N THR A 268 -10.23 -14.54 0.51
CA THR A 268 -10.14 -15.79 1.28
C THR A 268 -10.77 -15.59 2.65
N THR A 269 -10.94 -16.69 3.38
CA THR A 269 -11.22 -16.63 4.82
C THR A 269 -9.93 -16.89 5.60
N TYR A 270 -9.77 -16.22 6.73
CA TYR A 270 -8.67 -16.44 7.68
C TYR A 270 -9.24 -16.42 9.09
N ARG A 271 -9.16 -17.55 9.83
CA ARG A 271 -9.77 -17.69 11.18
C ARG A 271 -11.25 -17.27 11.20
N GLY A 272 -11.99 -17.48 10.11
CA GLY A 272 -13.39 -17.08 9.98
C GLY A 272 -13.62 -15.63 9.51
N TYR A 273 -12.60 -14.79 9.49
CA TYR A 273 -12.66 -13.44 8.90
C TYR A 273 -12.56 -13.50 7.38
N ARG A 274 -13.36 -12.70 6.68
CA ARG A 274 -13.30 -12.59 5.21
C ARG A 274 -12.34 -11.48 4.83
N ILE A 275 -11.35 -11.77 4.00
CA ILE A 275 -10.30 -10.84 3.59
C ILE A 275 -10.35 -10.65 2.09
N LEU A 276 -10.58 -9.41 1.65
CA LEU A 276 -10.64 -9.01 0.25
C LEU A 276 -9.48 -8.09 -0.10
N THR A 277 -8.93 -8.32 -1.30
CA THR A 277 -7.86 -7.46 -1.83
C THR A 277 -7.92 -7.42 -3.36
N MET A 278 -6.96 -6.69 -3.96
CA MET A 278 -6.86 -6.56 -5.40
C MET A 278 -6.44 -7.87 -6.08
N PRO A 279 -7.03 -8.19 -7.23
CA PRO A 279 -6.56 -9.28 -8.09
C PRO A 279 -5.28 -8.86 -8.85
N PRO A 280 -4.61 -9.79 -9.58
CA PRO A 280 -3.56 -9.42 -10.55
C PRO A 280 -4.04 -8.31 -11.53
N ALA A 281 -3.19 -7.38 -11.95
CA ALA A 281 -1.73 -7.30 -11.80
C ALA A 281 -1.22 -6.84 -10.41
N ALA A 282 -2.10 -6.62 -9.41
CA ALA A 282 -1.69 -6.39 -8.02
C ALA A 282 -1.24 -7.73 -7.40
N SER A 283 0.01 -8.10 -7.64
CA SER A 283 0.57 -9.37 -7.17
C SER A 283 0.60 -9.49 -5.64
N GLY A 284 0.66 -8.37 -4.92
CA GLY A 284 0.67 -8.34 -3.46
C GLY A 284 -0.61 -8.91 -2.83
N GLY A 285 -1.76 -8.77 -3.50
CA GLY A 285 -3.01 -9.36 -3.03
C GLY A 285 -2.95 -10.88 -2.92
N LEU A 286 -2.49 -11.58 -3.98
CA LEU A 286 -2.31 -13.03 -3.93
C LEU A 286 -1.28 -13.45 -2.88
N VAL A 287 -0.14 -12.74 -2.78
CA VAL A 287 0.88 -13.03 -1.75
C VAL A 287 0.28 -12.93 -0.34
N LEU A 288 -0.48 -11.87 -0.06
CA LEU A 288 -1.20 -11.71 1.22
C LEU A 288 -2.10 -12.91 1.52
N LEU A 289 -3.01 -13.23 0.58
CA LEU A 289 -4.02 -14.26 0.81
C LEU A 289 -3.41 -15.66 0.89
N GLN A 290 -2.39 -15.97 0.07
CA GLN A 290 -1.65 -17.23 0.17
C GLN A 290 -0.91 -17.35 1.50
N THR A 291 -0.23 -16.30 1.94
CA THR A 291 0.48 -16.30 3.23
C THR A 291 -0.49 -16.56 4.37
N LEU A 292 -1.63 -15.86 4.42
CA LEU A 292 -2.66 -16.09 5.45
C LEU A 292 -3.24 -17.51 5.41
N ASN A 293 -3.48 -18.05 4.20
CA ASN A 293 -3.97 -19.43 4.06
C ASN A 293 -2.96 -20.47 4.59
N ILE A 294 -1.65 -20.25 4.42
CA ILE A 294 -0.60 -21.11 4.99
C ILE A 294 -0.59 -20.96 6.51
N LEU A 295 -0.61 -19.73 7.03
CA LEU A 295 -0.58 -19.42 8.47
C LEU A 295 -1.77 -20.02 9.24
N GLU A 296 -2.92 -20.18 8.59
CA GLU A 296 -4.13 -20.76 9.20
C GLU A 296 -3.92 -22.19 9.73
N ASN A 297 -2.88 -22.89 9.26
CA ASN A 297 -2.54 -24.25 9.68
C ASN A 297 -1.67 -24.32 10.95
N PHE A 298 -1.30 -23.18 11.54
CA PHE A 298 -0.45 -23.07 12.73
C PHE A 298 -1.18 -22.35 13.87
N ASP A 299 -0.88 -22.71 15.12
CA ASP A 299 -1.40 -22.01 16.31
C ASP A 299 -0.46 -20.84 16.69
N LEU A 300 -0.59 -19.72 15.97
CA LEU A 300 0.22 -18.52 16.24
C LEU A 300 -0.10 -17.88 17.59
N LYS A 301 -1.33 -18.08 18.11
CA LYS A 301 -1.73 -17.58 19.42
C LYS A 301 -0.91 -18.23 20.53
N ALA A 302 -0.72 -19.54 20.47
CA ALA A 302 0.09 -20.28 21.44
C ALA A 302 1.57 -19.91 21.37
N SER A 303 2.10 -19.65 20.15
CA SER A 303 3.50 -19.26 19.96
C SER A 303 3.80 -17.83 20.47
N GLY A 304 2.81 -16.96 20.51
CA GLY A 304 2.91 -15.56 20.93
C GLY A 304 3.51 -14.64 19.86
N PRO A 305 3.22 -13.31 19.96
CA PRO A 305 3.65 -12.35 18.97
C PRO A 305 5.18 -12.17 18.98
N ASN A 306 5.77 -12.07 17.79
CA ASN A 306 7.21 -11.84 17.60
C ASN A 306 8.14 -12.83 18.35
N SER A 307 7.62 -14.00 18.76
CA SER A 307 8.45 -15.12 19.21
C SER A 307 9.28 -15.68 18.06
N ALA A 308 10.35 -16.41 18.35
CA ALA A 308 11.16 -17.06 17.31
C ALA A 308 10.32 -18.04 16.46
N GLU A 309 9.38 -18.73 17.08
CA GLU A 309 8.46 -19.63 16.39
C GLU A 309 7.51 -18.91 15.44
N THR A 310 6.82 -17.86 15.92
CA THR A 310 5.94 -17.04 15.06
C THR A 310 6.71 -16.41 13.91
N VAL A 311 7.90 -15.86 14.16
CA VAL A 311 8.76 -15.27 13.13
C VAL A 311 9.20 -16.30 12.10
N HIS A 312 9.56 -17.51 12.54
CA HIS A 312 9.93 -18.63 11.66
C HIS A 312 8.77 -19.00 10.74
N ILE A 313 7.58 -19.27 11.29
CA ILE A 313 6.39 -19.64 10.53
C ILE A 313 5.98 -18.55 9.54
N LEU A 314 6.00 -17.27 9.96
CA LEU A 314 5.75 -16.12 9.08
C LEU A 314 6.76 -16.08 7.93
N SER A 315 8.05 -16.19 8.23
CA SER A 315 9.14 -16.16 7.24
C SER A 315 8.99 -17.25 6.18
N GLU A 316 8.78 -18.49 6.61
CA GLU A 316 8.61 -19.66 5.75
C GLU A 316 7.35 -19.54 4.87
N SER A 317 6.23 -19.06 5.44
CA SER A 317 4.98 -18.84 4.71
C SER A 317 5.12 -17.74 3.64
N MET A 318 5.75 -16.61 4.01
CA MET A 318 6.03 -15.50 3.09
C MET A 318 6.90 -15.96 1.92
N GLN A 319 7.96 -16.72 2.19
CA GLN A 319 8.89 -17.18 1.16
C GLN A 319 8.20 -18.06 0.12
N ARG A 320 7.30 -18.95 0.55
CA ARG A 320 6.51 -19.81 -0.35
C ARG A 320 5.57 -19.01 -1.23
N ALA A 321 4.87 -18.02 -0.68
CA ALA A 321 4.00 -17.14 -1.45
C ALA A 321 4.78 -16.27 -2.46
N PHE A 322 5.99 -15.82 -2.10
CA PHE A 322 6.86 -15.09 -3.02
C PHE A 322 7.45 -15.98 -4.13
N ALA A 323 7.68 -17.27 -3.89
CA ALA A 323 8.09 -18.22 -4.93
C ALA A 323 7.02 -18.31 -6.03
N ASP A 324 5.76 -18.49 -5.63
CA ASP A 324 4.63 -18.52 -6.57
C ASP A 324 4.46 -17.18 -7.30
N ARG A 325 4.65 -16.05 -6.58
CA ARG A 325 4.60 -14.72 -7.18
C ARG A 325 5.57 -14.56 -8.34
N VAL A 326 6.82 -14.92 -8.14
CA VAL A 326 7.85 -14.74 -9.18
C VAL A 326 7.54 -15.59 -10.41
N LYS A 327 6.99 -16.78 -10.22
CA LYS A 327 6.73 -17.73 -11.31
C LYS A 327 5.44 -17.41 -12.08
N PHE A 328 4.36 -17.03 -11.40
CA PHE A 328 3.01 -17.08 -11.98
C PHE A 328 2.28 -15.73 -12.03
N HIS A 329 2.78 -14.65 -11.41
CA HIS A 329 2.02 -13.42 -11.37
C HIS A 329 2.31 -12.53 -12.59
N GLY A 330 1.23 -12.07 -13.22
CA GLY A 330 1.26 -11.20 -14.40
C GLY A 330 -0.03 -10.38 -14.54
N ASP A 331 -0.14 -9.66 -15.65
CA ASP A 331 -1.39 -9.01 -16.06
C ASP A 331 -2.37 -10.06 -16.56
N PRO A 332 -3.57 -10.21 -15.96
CA PRO A 332 -4.53 -11.26 -16.34
C PRO A 332 -5.12 -11.08 -17.74
N ASP A 333 -4.92 -9.93 -18.39
CA ASP A 333 -5.34 -9.72 -19.77
C ASP A 333 -4.33 -10.32 -20.77
N PHE A 334 -3.14 -10.72 -20.32
CA PHE A 334 -2.02 -11.23 -21.13
C PHE A 334 -1.51 -12.60 -20.68
N TYR A 335 -1.82 -13.02 -19.45
CA TYR A 335 -1.37 -14.28 -18.89
C TYR A 335 -2.43 -14.86 -17.96
N ASP A 336 -2.72 -16.15 -18.10
CA ASP A 336 -3.68 -16.86 -17.24
C ASP A 336 -3.05 -17.15 -15.87
N VAL A 337 -3.21 -16.22 -14.94
CA VAL A 337 -2.73 -16.36 -13.55
C VAL A 337 -3.58 -17.38 -12.81
N PRO A 338 -3.02 -18.46 -12.24
CA PRO A 338 -3.78 -19.56 -11.64
C PRO A 338 -4.34 -19.19 -10.23
N VAL A 339 -5.11 -18.11 -10.16
CA VAL A 339 -5.63 -17.51 -8.90
C VAL A 339 -6.38 -18.53 -8.05
N LYS A 340 -7.28 -19.33 -8.67
CA LYS A 340 -8.09 -20.32 -7.95
C LYS A 340 -7.25 -21.41 -7.31
N GLN A 341 -6.21 -21.87 -7.99
CA GLN A 341 -5.28 -22.87 -7.47
C GLN A 341 -4.46 -22.31 -6.31
N MET A 342 -3.96 -21.10 -6.46
CA MET A 342 -3.15 -20.42 -5.45
C MET A 342 -3.93 -20.12 -4.17
N LEU A 343 -5.23 -19.86 -4.26
CA LEU A 343 -6.10 -19.60 -3.09
C LEU A 343 -6.76 -20.86 -2.53
N ASN A 344 -6.50 -22.04 -3.11
CA ASN A 344 -7.06 -23.29 -2.62
C ASN A 344 -6.48 -23.64 -1.25
N LYS A 345 -7.35 -23.97 -0.29
CA LYS A 345 -6.96 -24.31 1.08
C LYS A 345 -6.13 -25.60 1.16
N GLN A 346 -6.37 -26.58 0.30
CA GLN A 346 -5.55 -27.79 0.23
C GLN A 346 -4.13 -27.47 -0.24
N TYR A 347 -3.99 -26.62 -1.26
CA TYR A 347 -2.67 -26.16 -1.69
C TYR A 347 -1.91 -25.46 -0.56
N ALA A 348 -2.59 -24.59 0.20
CA ALA A 348 -2.00 -23.92 1.35
C ALA A 348 -1.62 -24.90 2.47
N PHE A 349 -2.45 -25.94 2.72
CA PHE A 349 -2.14 -27.02 3.66
C PHE A 349 -0.89 -27.78 3.23
N ASP A 350 -0.78 -28.18 1.94
CA ASP A 350 0.39 -28.89 1.43
C ASP A 350 1.65 -28.03 1.56
N ARG A 351 1.56 -26.73 1.31
CA ARG A 351 2.65 -25.77 1.54
C ARG A 351 3.01 -25.65 3.03
N ALA A 352 2.03 -25.65 3.93
CA ALA A 352 2.25 -25.62 5.38
C ALA A 352 2.97 -26.89 5.86
N GLN A 353 2.58 -28.07 5.36
CA GLN A 353 3.23 -29.35 5.70
C GLN A 353 4.70 -29.41 5.27
N SER A 354 5.12 -28.59 4.33
CA SER A 354 6.53 -28.49 3.91
C SER A 354 7.38 -27.56 4.81
N ILE A 355 6.78 -26.92 5.82
CA ILE A 355 7.49 -26.10 6.82
C ILE A 355 7.93 -27.04 7.96
N SER A 356 9.21 -27.12 8.21
CA SER A 356 9.82 -27.89 9.30
C SER A 356 10.22 -26.96 10.45
N ASP A 357 10.81 -27.53 11.52
CA ASP A 357 11.32 -26.74 12.66
C ASP A 357 12.50 -25.83 12.29
N ASN A 358 13.17 -26.11 11.18
CA ASN A 358 14.29 -25.34 10.68
C ASN A 358 13.94 -24.65 9.35
N ARG A 359 14.67 -23.58 9.03
CA ARG A 359 14.56 -22.88 7.75
C ARG A 359 14.70 -23.87 6.59
N THR A 360 13.75 -23.82 5.68
CA THR A 360 13.78 -24.61 4.45
C THR A 360 14.80 -24.04 3.47
N PRO A 361 15.73 -24.85 2.91
CA PRO A 361 16.62 -24.40 1.84
C PRO A 361 15.83 -23.91 0.62
N ASN A 362 16.30 -22.84 -0.03
CA ASN A 362 15.59 -22.24 -1.17
C ASN A 362 15.28 -23.26 -2.29
N GLY A 363 16.21 -24.17 -2.59
CA GLY A 363 16.01 -25.20 -3.63
C GLY A 363 14.90 -26.22 -3.35
N GLU A 364 14.44 -26.32 -2.10
CA GLU A 364 13.29 -27.17 -1.71
C GLU A 364 11.95 -26.42 -1.79
N ILE A 365 11.98 -25.07 -1.81
CA ILE A 365 10.77 -24.24 -1.89
C ILE A 365 10.33 -24.07 -3.34
N PHE A 366 11.29 -23.98 -4.28
CA PHE A 366 11.04 -23.79 -5.71
C PHE A 366 12.18 -24.39 -6.54
N GLU A 367 11.87 -24.82 -7.75
CA GLU A 367 12.82 -25.31 -8.73
C GLU A 367 13.35 -24.16 -9.61
N GLY A 368 14.64 -24.22 -9.96
CA GLY A 368 15.30 -23.30 -10.87
C GLY A 368 15.83 -22.03 -10.21
N ASN A 369 16.34 -21.13 -11.03
CA ASN A 369 16.93 -19.86 -10.60
C ASN A 369 15.90 -18.74 -10.68
N LEU A 370 14.92 -18.75 -9.75
CA LEU A 370 13.92 -17.69 -9.64
C LEU A 370 14.49 -16.55 -8.80
N ARG A 371 14.76 -15.41 -9.42
CA ARG A 371 15.22 -14.21 -8.72
C ARG A 371 14.21 -13.08 -8.85
N GLN A 372 14.02 -12.37 -7.75
CA GLN A 372 13.09 -11.29 -7.68
C GLN A 372 13.79 -9.94 -7.90
N TYR A 373 13.17 -9.12 -8.74
CA TYR A 373 13.55 -7.72 -8.88
C TYR A 373 13.26 -6.93 -7.60
N ASP A 374 14.19 -6.04 -7.20
CA ASP A 374 13.98 -5.16 -6.05
C ASP A 374 13.01 -4.02 -6.36
N GLU A 375 11.82 -4.10 -5.78
CA GLU A 375 10.84 -3.03 -5.83
C GLU A 375 11.21 -1.92 -4.85
N SER A 376 11.12 -0.67 -5.33
CA SER A 376 11.36 0.50 -4.49
C SER A 376 10.38 0.57 -3.31
N PRO A 377 10.82 0.95 -2.11
CA PRO A 377 9.96 1.08 -0.93
C PRO A 377 8.95 2.24 -1.03
N ASP A 378 8.98 3.04 -2.10
CA ASP A 378 8.19 4.25 -2.22
C ASP A 378 6.85 4.04 -2.91
N THR A 379 5.82 4.27 -2.16
CA THR A 379 4.40 4.14 -2.51
C THR A 379 3.63 4.97 -1.50
N THR A 380 2.37 5.24 -1.73
CA THR A 380 1.49 5.80 -0.71
C THR A 380 0.19 5.02 -0.64
N HIS A 381 -0.39 5.02 0.54
CA HIS A 381 -1.69 4.44 0.83
C HIS A 381 -2.56 5.42 1.58
N PHE A 382 -3.88 5.31 1.38
CA PHE A 382 -4.86 5.95 2.23
C PHE A 382 -6.12 5.10 2.40
N SER A 383 -6.71 5.20 3.58
CA SER A 383 -7.95 4.55 3.98
C SER A 383 -8.99 5.60 4.37
N ILE A 384 -10.21 5.42 3.93
CA ILE A 384 -11.32 6.34 4.19
C ILE A 384 -12.58 5.55 4.50
N ILE A 385 -13.38 6.04 5.45
CA ILE A 385 -14.75 5.60 5.70
C ILE A 385 -15.65 6.84 5.86
N ASP A 386 -16.82 6.81 5.26
CA ASP A 386 -17.82 7.88 5.39
C ASP A 386 -18.89 7.56 6.46
N SER A 387 -19.77 8.52 6.74
CA SER A 387 -20.82 8.39 7.76
C SER A 387 -21.90 7.36 7.45
N LYS A 388 -21.94 6.83 6.22
CA LYS A 388 -22.83 5.73 5.84
C LYS A 388 -22.16 4.36 5.97
N GLY A 389 -20.85 4.33 6.26
CA GLY A 389 -20.05 3.11 6.33
C GLY A 389 -19.48 2.64 4.99
N ASN A 390 -19.59 3.46 3.92
CA ASN A 390 -18.86 3.18 2.69
C ASN A 390 -17.36 3.39 2.91
N ALA A 391 -16.53 2.51 2.35
CA ALA A 391 -15.09 2.57 2.61
C ALA A 391 -14.25 2.51 1.33
N VAL A 392 -13.08 3.14 1.39
CA VAL A 392 -12.08 3.13 0.32
C VAL A 392 -10.73 2.76 0.88
N SER A 393 -10.08 1.77 0.25
CA SER A 393 -8.69 1.41 0.45
C SER A 393 -7.94 1.63 -0.85
N ASN A 394 -6.98 2.55 -0.89
CA ASN A 394 -6.29 2.94 -2.12
C ASN A 394 -4.78 2.99 -1.96
N THR A 395 -4.08 2.29 -2.84
CA THR A 395 -2.61 2.31 -2.93
C THR A 395 -2.17 2.73 -4.32
N TYR A 396 -1.29 3.73 -4.45
CA TYR A 396 -0.76 4.16 -5.73
C TYR A 396 0.66 4.70 -5.64
N THR A 397 1.38 4.76 -6.78
CA THR A 397 2.81 4.99 -6.78
C THR A 397 3.32 5.54 -8.12
N LEU A 398 4.48 6.17 -8.07
CA LEU A 398 5.33 6.44 -9.23
C LEU A 398 6.30 5.28 -9.55
N GLY A 399 6.45 4.31 -8.65
CA GLY A 399 7.51 3.29 -8.67
C GLY A 399 8.55 3.62 -7.62
N SER A 400 9.69 4.18 -7.99
CA SER A 400 10.69 4.73 -7.06
C SER A 400 10.27 6.09 -6.49
N SER A 401 10.96 6.58 -5.44
CA SER A 401 10.88 7.98 -5.01
C SER A 401 11.07 8.90 -6.22
N PHE A 402 10.11 9.80 -6.41
CA PHE A 402 10.03 10.71 -7.56
C PHE A 402 9.93 10.01 -8.93
N GLY A 403 9.66 8.71 -8.97
CA GLY A 403 9.48 7.94 -10.20
C GLY A 403 10.73 7.91 -11.08
N SER A 404 10.58 8.35 -12.32
CA SER A 404 11.67 8.44 -13.29
C SER A 404 12.59 9.66 -13.11
N GLY A 405 12.31 10.52 -12.11
CA GLY A 405 12.96 11.81 -11.95
C GLY A 405 12.47 12.89 -12.94
N VAL A 406 11.53 12.56 -13.80
CA VAL A 406 11.02 13.46 -14.86
C VAL A 406 9.82 14.25 -14.37
N THR A 407 9.91 15.56 -14.34
CA THR A 407 8.76 16.48 -14.22
C THR A 407 8.35 16.98 -15.59
N ILE A 408 7.09 16.77 -16.01
CA ILE A 408 6.54 17.39 -17.22
C ILE A 408 6.51 18.89 -17.02
N LYS A 409 7.35 19.63 -17.75
CA LYS A 409 7.66 21.04 -17.52
C LYS A 409 6.43 21.92 -17.47
N LYS A 410 5.58 21.86 -18.51
CA LYS A 410 4.34 22.65 -18.59
C LYS A 410 3.28 22.16 -17.62
N GLY A 411 3.29 20.85 -17.30
CA GLY A 411 2.31 20.18 -16.43
C GLY A 411 2.62 20.27 -14.94
N GLY A 412 3.88 20.35 -14.56
CA GLY A 412 4.34 20.48 -13.18
C GLY A 412 4.18 19.21 -12.33
N PHE A 413 3.95 18.04 -12.92
CA PHE A 413 3.80 16.75 -12.23
C PHE A 413 4.89 15.76 -12.65
N LEU A 414 5.17 14.81 -11.76
CA LEU A 414 6.18 13.77 -11.95
C LEU A 414 5.64 12.57 -12.70
N MET A 415 6.50 11.92 -13.48
CA MET A 415 6.24 10.69 -14.22
C MET A 415 6.80 9.46 -13.48
N ASN A 416 6.18 8.32 -13.71
CA ASN A 416 6.57 7.04 -13.14
C ASN A 416 7.81 6.44 -13.81
N ASN A 417 8.47 5.47 -13.13
CA ASN A 417 9.50 4.62 -13.73
C ASN A 417 9.08 3.13 -13.74
N GLN A 418 7.81 2.88 -13.99
CA GLN A 418 7.22 1.56 -13.75
C GLN A 418 7.55 0.54 -14.84
N MET A 419 8.06 0.96 -16.04
CA MET A 419 8.53 0.05 -17.07
C MET A 419 9.62 -0.90 -16.55
N ARG A 420 10.43 -0.46 -15.59
CA ARG A 420 11.46 -1.28 -14.95
C ARG A 420 10.92 -2.53 -14.20
N ASN A 421 9.62 -2.59 -13.91
CA ASN A 421 9.01 -3.69 -13.14
C ASN A 421 8.64 -4.90 -14.02
N PHE A 422 8.85 -4.85 -15.33
CA PHE A 422 8.73 -6.01 -16.21
C PHE A 422 9.92 -6.97 -16.11
N SER A 423 9.70 -8.20 -16.55
CA SER A 423 10.74 -9.23 -16.71
C SER A 423 11.48 -9.03 -18.03
N HIS A 424 12.41 -8.07 -18.08
CA HIS A 424 13.14 -7.70 -19.29
C HIS A 424 14.12 -8.76 -19.78
N PHE A 425 14.56 -9.67 -18.90
CA PHE A 425 15.51 -10.74 -19.21
C PHE A 425 14.83 -12.09 -19.48
N TYR A 426 13.51 -12.12 -19.68
CA TYR A 426 12.81 -13.36 -20.03
C TYR A 426 13.35 -13.94 -21.35
N GLY A 427 13.69 -15.23 -21.31
CA GLY A 427 14.27 -15.94 -22.45
C GLY A 427 15.76 -15.69 -22.71
N GLN A 428 16.45 -14.94 -21.85
CA GLN A 428 17.90 -14.75 -21.93
C GLN A 428 18.62 -15.77 -21.04
N ASP A 429 19.56 -16.52 -21.63
CA ASP A 429 20.37 -17.49 -20.90
C ASP A 429 21.31 -16.79 -19.92
N GLY A 430 21.39 -17.32 -18.69
CA GLY A 430 22.27 -16.79 -17.64
C GLY A 430 21.75 -15.52 -16.93
N ALA A 431 20.54 -15.06 -17.23
CA ALA A 431 19.95 -13.94 -16.53
C ALA A 431 19.69 -14.28 -15.05
N GLU A 432 20.09 -13.39 -14.16
CA GLU A 432 19.97 -13.61 -12.71
C GLU A 432 18.60 -13.22 -12.14
N TYR A 433 17.84 -12.36 -12.82
CA TYR A 433 16.53 -11.87 -12.37
C TYR A 433 15.68 -11.41 -13.57
N GLY A 434 14.37 -11.21 -13.31
CA GLY A 434 13.47 -10.67 -14.34
C GLY A 434 13.21 -11.66 -15.48
N THR A 435 13.12 -12.95 -15.16
CA THR A 435 12.97 -14.03 -16.15
C THR A 435 11.56 -14.63 -16.21
N SER A 436 10.59 -14.10 -15.46
CA SER A 436 9.22 -14.61 -15.42
C SER A 436 8.48 -14.38 -16.75
N GLU A 437 7.94 -15.44 -17.34
CA GLU A 437 7.08 -15.36 -18.51
C GLU A 437 5.81 -14.55 -18.24
N ALA A 438 5.18 -14.78 -17.09
CA ALA A 438 3.95 -14.11 -16.70
C ALA A 438 4.07 -12.58 -16.74
N ASN A 439 5.25 -12.06 -16.38
CA ASN A 439 5.51 -10.62 -16.31
C ASN A 439 6.47 -10.12 -17.42
N LYS A 440 6.66 -10.88 -18.50
CA LYS A 440 7.43 -10.40 -19.67
C LYS A 440 6.79 -9.13 -20.24
N LEU A 441 7.61 -8.24 -20.77
CA LEU A 441 7.12 -7.02 -21.40
C LEU A 441 6.36 -7.33 -22.69
N GLU A 442 5.16 -6.77 -22.79
CA GLU A 442 4.36 -6.76 -24.03
C GLU A 442 3.71 -5.36 -24.18
N PRO A 443 3.54 -4.85 -25.42
CA PRO A 443 2.87 -3.57 -25.65
C PRO A 443 1.45 -3.52 -25.05
N GLY A 444 1.13 -2.44 -24.33
CA GLY A 444 -0.17 -2.28 -23.67
C GLY A 444 -0.36 -3.05 -22.36
N LYS A 445 0.55 -3.95 -22.00
CA LYS A 445 0.50 -4.77 -20.78
C LYS A 445 0.80 -3.92 -19.53
N ARG A 446 0.22 -4.32 -18.41
CA ARG A 446 0.51 -3.78 -17.09
C ARG A 446 1.56 -4.63 -16.38
N MET A 447 2.58 -4.00 -15.84
CA MET A 447 3.57 -4.66 -15.02
C MET A 447 3.00 -5.01 -13.64
N ILE A 448 3.46 -6.11 -13.05
CA ILE A 448 3.06 -6.51 -11.69
C ILE A 448 3.43 -5.44 -10.64
N SER A 449 2.70 -5.46 -9.53
CA SER A 449 2.94 -4.59 -8.37
C SER A 449 2.56 -5.28 -7.08
N THR A 450 3.32 -5.05 -6.02
CA THR A 450 3.02 -5.55 -4.66
C THR A 450 2.03 -4.70 -3.88
N GLN A 451 1.39 -3.71 -4.49
CA GLN A 451 0.35 -2.92 -3.85
C GLN A 451 -0.81 -3.81 -3.38
N THR A 452 -1.22 -3.64 -2.13
CA THR A 452 -2.15 -4.54 -1.44
C THR A 452 -3.17 -3.73 -0.63
N PRO A 453 -4.01 -2.88 -1.27
CA PRO A 453 -5.15 -2.32 -0.57
C PRO A 453 -6.07 -3.46 -0.12
N THR A 454 -6.55 -3.43 1.12
CA THR A 454 -7.21 -4.56 1.75
C THR A 454 -8.42 -4.13 2.56
N LEU A 455 -9.46 -4.96 2.56
CA LEU A 455 -10.64 -4.87 3.43
C LEU A 455 -10.77 -6.19 4.20
N VAL A 456 -11.08 -6.11 5.50
CA VAL A 456 -11.31 -7.28 6.36
C VAL A 456 -12.69 -7.17 6.98
N PHE A 457 -13.45 -8.26 6.89
CA PHE A 457 -14.80 -8.36 7.46
C PHE A 457 -14.82 -9.39 8.59
N LYS A 458 -15.56 -9.09 9.65
CA LYS A 458 -15.81 -10.01 10.77
C LYS A 458 -16.56 -11.27 10.28
N PRO A 459 -16.57 -12.37 11.04
CA PRO A 459 -17.43 -13.53 10.74
C PRO A 459 -18.93 -13.18 10.67
N SER A 460 -19.35 -12.08 11.31
CA SER A 460 -20.73 -11.54 11.23
C SER A 460 -21.04 -10.88 9.87
N GLY A 461 -20.05 -10.64 9.01
CA GLY A 461 -20.18 -9.91 7.75
C GLY A 461 -19.91 -8.41 7.86
N GLU A 462 -19.71 -7.87 9.05
CA GLU A 462 -19.43 -6.43 9.24
C GLU A 462 -17.99 -6.08 8.83
N LEU A 463 -17.81 -4.93 8.19
CA LEU A 463 -16.49 -4.39 7.90
C LEU A 463 -15.74 -4.14 9.22
N MET A 464 -14.51 -4.64 9.33
CA MET A 464 -13.65 -4.50 10.50
C MET A 464 -12.40 -3.66 10.24
N MET A 465 -11.76 -3.83 9.06
CA MET A 465 -10.52 -3.11 8.75
C MET A 465 -10.53 -2.60 7.31
N VAL A 466 -10.01 -1.38 7.15
CA VAL A 466 -9.64 -0.77 5.86
C VAL A 466 -8.17 -0.40 5.96
N LEU A 467 -7.30 -1.07 5.21
CA LEU A 467 -5.87 -0.89 5.42
C LEU A 467 -5.03 -1.13 4.17
N GLY A 468 -3.81 -0.60 4.22
CA GLY A 468 -2.75 -0.84 3.26
C GLY A 468 -1.49 -0.07 3.66
N SER A 469 -0.44 -0.23 2.88
CA SER A 469 0.89 0.32 3.20
C SER A 469 1.68 0.66 1.94
N PRO A 470 2.58 1.64 1.96
CA PRO A 470 3.75 1.65 1.09
C PRO A 470 4.77 0.61 1.55
N GLY A 471 5.82 0.37 0.74
CA GLY A 471 6.92 -0.50 1.15
C GLY A 471 7.50 -1.40 0.05
N GLY A 472 7.06 -1.25 -1.21
CA GLY A 472 7.52 -2.11 -2.31
C GLY A 472 7.24 -3.58 -2.01
N GLY A 473 8.22 -4.46 -2.22
CA GLY A 473 8.10 -5.90 -1.94
C GLY A 473 7.72 -6.27 -0.51
N ARG A 474 7.80 -5.33 0.45
CA ARG A 474 7.43 -5.55 1.85
C ARG A 474 5.92 -5.40 2.13
N ILE A 475 5.15 -4.80 1.20
CA ILE A 475 3.75 -4.43 1.42
C ILE A 475 2.88 -5.62 1.87
N PRO A 476 2.81 -6.76 1.14
CA PRO A 476 1.95 -7.87 1.56
C PRO A 476 2.35 -8.43 2.92
N ASN A 477 3.65 -8.52 3.21
CA ASN A 477 4.18 -9.02 4.49
C ASN A 477 3.81 -8.10 5.66
N VAL A 478 3.84 -6.79 5.45
CA VAL A 478 3.42 -5.79 6.44
C VAL A 478 1.92 -5.94 6.75
N ILE A 479 1.09 -6.07 5.73
CA ILE A 479 -0.37 -6.21 5.90
C ILE A 479 -0.71 -7.57 6.55
N THR A 480 -0.04 -8.65 6.16
CA THR A 480 -0.18 -9.97 6.82
C THR A 480 0.04 -9.87 8.32
N GLN A 481 1.14 -9.24 8.76
CA GLN A 481 1.47 -9.11 10.17
C GLN A 481 0.46 -8.26 10.94
N VAL A 482 -0.04 -7.15 10.37
CA VAL A 482 -1.08 -6.34 11.04
C VAL A 482 -2.36 -7.14 11.22
N ILE A 483 -2.80 -7.90 10.20
CA ILE A 483 -3.98 -8.75 10.28
C ILE A 483 -3.79 -9.85 11.33
N SER A 484 -2.65 -10.56 11.31
CA SER A 484 -2.34 -11.61 12.27
C SER A 484 -2.21 -11.06 13.70
N ASN A 485 -1.59 -9.91 13.89
CA ASN A 485 -1.47 -9.27 15.21
C ASN A 485 -2.84 -8.98 15.84
N VAL A 486 -3.83 -8.59 15.05
CA VAL A 486 -5.19 -8.33 15.53
C VAL A 486 -5.95 -9.66 15.73
N ILE A 487 -5.88 -10.58 14.77
CA ILE A 487 -6.74 -11.78 14.76
C ILE A 487 -6.16 -12.93 15.59
N ASP A 488 -4.85 -13.20 15.49
CA ASP A 488 -4.21 -14.31 16.21
C ASP A 488 -3.76 -13.91 17.62
N HIS A 489 -3.27 -12.68 17.78
CA HIS A 489 -2.63 -12.24 19.02
C HIS A 489 -3.49 -11.27 19.86
N ASP A 490 -4.73 -10.99 19.45
CA ASP A 490 -5.68 -10.11 20.15
C ASP A 490 -5.07 -8.72 20.51
N MET A 491 -4.13 -8.20 19.70
CA MET A 491 -3.52 -6.90 19.94
C MET A 491 -4.52 -5.77 19.72
N SER A 492 -4.36 -4.68 20.49
CA SER A 492 -5.07 -3.44 20.19
C SER A 492 -4.66 -2.93 18.80
N PHE A 493 -5.57 -2.19 18.13
CA PHE A 493 -5.37 -1.76 16.74
C PHE A 493 -4.08 -0.95 16.55
N SER A 494 -3.78 -0.06 17.48
CA SER A 494 -2.55 0.75 17.42
C SER A 494 -1.29 -0.09 17.64
N GLU A 495 -1.32 -1.03 18.59
CA GLU A 495 -0.21 -1.94 18.83
C GLU A 495 0.05 -2.84 17.64
N ALA A 496 -0.99 -3.41 17.03
CA ALA A 496 -0.88 -4.25 15.83
C ALA A 496 -0.15 -3.53 14.69
N VAL A 497 -0.41 -2.23 14.50
CA VAL A 497 0.27 -1.40 13.50
C VAL A 497 1.69 -1.05 13.90
N MET A 498 1.96 -0.80 15.19
CA MET A 498 3.26 -0.27 15.66
C MET A 498 4.26 -1.36 16.07
N THR A 499 3.82 -2.60 16.26
CA THR A 499 4.69 -3.75 16.57
C THR A 499 5.83 -3.88 15.55
N PRO A 500 7.07 -4.17 15.98
CA PRO A 500 8.20 -4.42 15.08
C PRO A 500 7.88 -5.49 14.05
N ARG A 501 8.31 -5.26 12.81
CA ARG A 501 7.97 -6.09 11.64
C ARG A 501 9.16 -6.89 11.15
N ILE A 502 8.83 -7.98 10.48
CA ILE A 502 9.77 -8.78 9.71
C ILE A 502 9.44 -8.69 8.21
N ASN A 503 10.41 -9.05 7.39
CA ASN A 503 10.20 -9.24 5.96
C ASN A 503 11.08 -10.38 5.44
N GLN A 504 10.43 -11.34 4.82
CA GLN A 504 11.09 -12.37 4.04
C GLN A 504 10.44 -12.40 2.65
N ARG A 505 11.28 -12.38 1.63
CA ARG A 505 10.88 -12.58 0.24
C ARG A 505 11.43 -13.91 -0.25
N LEU A 506 11.44 -14.14 -1.56
CA LEU A 506 11.93 -15.37 -2.15
C LEU A 506 13.36 -15.70 -1.72
N GLU A 507 14.23 -14.71 -1.74
CA GLU A 507 15.66 -14.82 -1.41
C GLU A 507 16.07 -13.75 -0.42
N GLY A 508 17.30 -13.88 0.09
CA GLY A 508 17.91 -12.92 0.99
C GLY A 508 17.75 -13.28 2.45
N LYS A 509 18.33 -12.43 3.29
CA LYS A 509 18.28 -12.57 4.74
C LYS A 509 16.90 -12.23 5.28
N LEU A 510 16.57 -12.83 6.42
CA LEU A 510 15.38 -12.45 7.18
C LEU A 510 15.57 -11.03 7.75
N GLN A 511 14.85 -10.06 7.20
CA GLN A 511 14.91 -8.67 7.64
C GLN A 511 14.01 -8.47 8.85
N LEU A 512 14.50 -7.80 9.88
CA LEU A 512 13.75 -7.43 11.09
C LEU A 512 13.92 -5.93 11.38
N GLU A 513 12.87 -5.28 11.86
CA GLU A 513 13.01 -3.95 12.47
C GLU A 513 13.70 -4.07 13.84
N THR A 514 14.14 -2.95 14.39
CA THR A 514 14.61 -2.89 15.78
C THR A 514 13.46 -3.19 16.75
N GLY A 515 13.75 -3.83 17.89
CA GLY A 515 12.77 -4.15 18.93
C GLY A 515 12.55 -5.64 19.19
N PHE A 516 13.14 -6.51 18.41
CA PHE A 516 13.20 -7.96 18.72
C PHE A 516 14.22 -8.23 19.83
N SER A 517 13.91 -9.18 20.72
CA SER A 517 14.84 -9.55 21.80
C SER A 517 16.08 -10.26 21.24
N PRO A 518 17.25 -10.13 21.89
CA PRO A 518 18.44 -10.90 21.52
C PRO A 518 18.21 -12.41 21.54
N ASP A 519 17.38 -12.91 22.46
CA ASP A 519 17.04 -14.32 22.56
C ASP A 519 16.26 -14.80 21.33
N THR A 520 15.28 -14.00 20.86
CA THR A 520 14.54 -14.28 19.60
C THR A 520 15.52 -14.38 18.42
N LEU A 521 16.49 -13.44 18.32
CA LEU A 521 17.46 -13.44 17.24
C LEU A 521 18.38 -14.67 17.29
N ASN A 522 18.78 -15.12 18.49
CA ASN A 522 19.62 -16.32 18.65
C ASN A 522 18.85 -17.58 18.28
N LEU A 523 17.61 -17.74 18.77
CA LEU A 523 16.75 -18.88 18.44
C LEU A 523 16.46 -18.95 16.91
N LEU A 524 16.33 -17.82 16.24
CA LEU A 524 16.17 -17.80 14.79
C LEU A 524 17.43 -18.26 14.06
N LYS A 525 18.63 -17.92 14.56
CA LYS A 525 19.92 -18.45 14.02
C LYS A 525 20.01 -19.96 14.24
N ASP A 526 19.62 -20.45 15.41
CA ASP A 526 19.60 -21.88 15.71
C ASP A 526 18.66 -22.66 14.78
N LYS A 527 17.55 -22.03 14.34
CA LYS A 527 16.66 -22.55 13.30
C LYS A 527 17.21 -22.40 11.86
N GLY A 528 18.42 -21.86 11.68
CA GLY A 528 19.06 -21.69 10.38
C GLY A 528 18.69 -20.42 9.61
N HIS A 529 18.00 -19.45 10.22
CA HIS A 529 17.80 -18.15 9.62
C HIS A 529 19.04 -17.25 9.72
N GLU A 530 19.13 -16.27 8.82
CA GLU A 530 20.12 -15.20 8.86
C GLU A 530 19.42 -13.87 9.18
N PRO A 531 19.12 -13.58 10.48
CA PRO A 531 18.43 -12.36 10.85
C PRO A 531 19.31 -11.13 10.63
N GLU A 532 18.76 -10.11 9.95
CA GLU A 532 19.42 -8.85 9.66
C GLU A 532 18.53 -7.69 10.14
N ILE A 533 19.09 -6.83 11.01
CA ILE A 533 18.37 -5.63 11.43
C ILE A 533 18.34 -4.64 10.27
N SER A 534 17.15 -4.30 9.85
CA SER A 534 16.85 -3.42 8.73
C SER A 534 16.24 -2.09 9.19
N THR A 535 16.06 -1.17 8.25
CA THR A 535 15.28 0.05 8.45
C THR A 535 13.80 -0.27 8.64
N THR A 536 13.01 0.74 9.03
CA THR A 536 11.55 0.64 9.17
C THR A 536 10.89 0.12 7.89
N MET A 537 9.84 -0.69 8.05
CA MET A 537 9.16 -1.40 6.97
C MET A 537 7.72 -0.89 6.78
N GLY A 538 7.48 -0.25 5.65
CA GLY A 538 6.17 0.27 5.31
C GLY A 538 5.76 1.52 6.12
N SER A 539 4.50 1.87 6.05
CA SER A 539 3.81 2.90 6.84
C SER A 539 2.30 2.68 6.67
N VAL A 540 1.74 1.87 7.53
CA VAL A 540 0.33 1.45 7.43
C VAL A 540 -0.60 2.64 7.70
N GLN A 541 -1.57 2.83 6.82
CA GLN A 541 -2.66 3.77 7.04
C GLN A 541 -3.93 2.95 7.18
N ALA A 542 -4.43 2.82 8.40
CA ALA A 542 -5.51 1.89 8.69
C ALA A 542 -6.68 2.55 9.42
N ILE A 543 -7.87 2.05 9.11
CA ILE A 543 -9.10 2.30 9.86
C ILE A 543 -9.59 0.96 10.39
N PHE A 544 -9.95 0.94 11.65
CA PHE A 544 -10.55 -0.21 12.31
C PHE A 544 -11.94 0.19 12.83
N LEU A 545 -12.87 -0.76 12.77
CA LEU A 545 -14.23 -0.57 13.28
C LEU A 545 -14.49 -1.57 14.40
N ASP A 546 -14.88 -1.06 15.53
CA ASP A 546 -15.33 -1.89 16.65
C ASP A 546 -16.48 -1.22 17.39
N GLN A 547 -17.57 -1.97 17.54
CA GLN A 547 -18.85 -1.46 18.04
C GLN A 547 -19.30 -0.24 17.19
N ASP A 548 -19.62 0.88 17.84
CA ASP A 548 -20.06 2.12 17.17
C ASP A 548 -18.91 3.13 16.99
N LYS A 549 -17.64 2.68 17.06
CA LYS A 549 -16.46 3.54 16.98
C LYS A 549 -15.59 3.22 15.79
N ILE A 550 -15.01 4.28 15.25
CA ILE A 550 -14.06 4.25 14.15
C ILE A 550 -12.69 4.65 14.71
N PHE A 551 -11.69 3.78 14.54
CA PHE A 551 -10.34 4.00 15.03
C PHE A 551 -9.41 4.22 13.84
N GLY A 552 -8.83 5.40 13.73
CA GLY A 552 -7.83 5.75 12.70
C GLY A 552 -6.40 5.58 13.25
N VAL A 553 -5.59 4.78 12.56
CA VAL A 553 -4.19 4.57 12.91
C VAL A 553 -3.30 4.99 11.75
N ALA A 554 -2.59 6.10 11.94
CA ALA A 554 -1.56 6.57 11.01
C ALA A 554 -0.18 6.14 11.53
N ASP A 555 0.49 5.27 10.80
CA ASP A 555 1.78 4.69 11.19
C ASP A 555 2.88 5.75 11.27
N SER A 556 3.53 5.83 12.43
CA SER A 556 4.58 6.81 12.71
C SER A 556 5.93 6.53 12.02
N ARG A 557 6.08 5.39 11.31
CA ARG A 557 7.33 5.05 10.61
C ARG A 557 7.70 6.04 9.52
N ARG A 558 6.72 6.80 9.03
CA ARG A 558 6.97 7.92 8.11
C ARG A 558 6.40 9.22 8.68
N PRO A 559 7.20 10.30 8.71
CA PRO A 559 6.75 11.60 9.22
C PRO A 559 5.60 12.18 8.38
N GLY A 560 4.64 12.81 9.04
CA GLY A 560 3.55 13.53 8.38
C GLY A 560 2.27 12.73 8.14
N ALA A 561 2.25 11.44 8.48
CA ALA A 561 1.02 10.66 8.48
C ALA A 561 0.01 11.21 9.52
N LEU A 562 -1.27 11.20 9.17
CA LEU A 562 -2.34 11.70 10.04
C LEU A 562 -3.62 10.88 9.84
N ALA A 563 -4.27 10.56 10.96
CA ALA A 563 -5.65 10.12 11.03
C ALA A 563 -6.52 11.28 11.52
N ARG A 564 -7.66 11.50 10.90
CA ARG A 564 -8.64 12.50 11.32
C ARG A 564 -10.06 12.06 11.08
N GLY A 565 -10.88 12.12 12.12
CA GLY A 565 -12.28 11.76 12.07
C GLY A 565 -13.20 12.78 12.72
N ASN A 566 -14.52 12.48 12.78
CA ASN A 566 -15.57 13.30 13.39
C ASN A 566 -16.47 12.44 14.27
#